data_8c4a6f796d4160df7c279456bb125e38
#
_entry.id   8c4a6f796d4160df7c279456bb125e38
#
_cell.length_a   1.000
_cell.length_b   1.000
_cell.length_c   1.000
_cell.angle_alpha   90.00
_cell.angle_beta   90.00
_cell.angle_gamma   90.00
#
_symmetry.space_group_name_H-M   'P 1'
#
loop_
_entity.id
_entity.type
_entity.pdbx_description
1 polymer ?
#
loop_
_entity_poly.entity_id
_entity_poly.type
_entity_poly.pdbx_seq_one_letter_code
_entity_poly.pdbx_strand_id
1 'polypeptide(L)'
;MIFTAKAPGKIIIAGEHFVVHGSFALAAAIDRGATVHASLSDRSSISSKKLGLTAELPNKIPYKLTPLAKALKATLNYLEENRKVKIEMESDLPFSAGLGSSAAGSIALVAAASSALGHTLKKEEIINLAMVSEKIIHGNPSGID
;
A
#
# COMPACT_ATOMS: atom_id res chain seq x y z
N MET A 1 -4.04 18.67 9.19
CA MET A 1 -2.74 18.53 8.50
C MET A 1 -2.80 17.29 7.63
N ILE A 2 -2.33 17.37 6.38
CA ILE A 2 -2.31 16.25 5.42
C ILE A 2 -0.85 15.81 5.24
N PHE A 3 -0.61 14.52 5.34
CA PHE A 3 0.69 13.89 5.11
C PHE A 3 0.63 13.13 3.79
N THR A 4 1.64 13.31 2.96
CA THR A 4 1.68 12.72 1.63
C THR A 4 2.90 11.81 1.49
N ALA A 5 2.67 10.60 1.00
CA ALA A 5 3.73 9.67 0.63
C ALA A 5 3.55 9.19 -0.80
N LYS A 6 4.66 8.90 -1.47
CA LYS A 6 4.70 8.35 -2.83
C LYS A 6 5.55 7.09 -2.85
N ALA A 7 5.10 6.11 -3.63
CA ALA A 7 5.88 4.93 -3.92
C ALA A 7 5.84 4.66 -5.43
N PRO A 8 7.00 4.36 -6.05
CA PRO A 8 7.08 4.07 -7.48
C PRO A 8 6.48 2.71 -7.79
N GLY A 9 6.03 2.53 -9.02
CA GLY A 9 5.86 1.21 -9.61
C GLY A 9 7.20 0.62 -10.02
N LYS A 10 7.16 -0.60 -10.54
CA LYS A 10 8.34 -1.34 -10.97
C LYS A 10 8.13 -2.02 -12.31
N ILE A 11 9.22 -2.35 -12.97
CA ILE A 11 9.26 -3.33 -14.05
C ILE A 11 10.26 -4.42 -13.67
N ILE A 12 9.92 -5.67 -14.00
CA ILE A 12 10.88 -6.79 -13.92
C ILE A 12 11.52 -6.93 -15.29
N ILE A 13 12.84 -6.83 -15.34
CA ILE A 13 13.62 -6.93 -16.56
C ILE A 13 13.96 -8.38 -16.87
N ALA A 14 14.23 -9.17 -15.82
CA ALA A 14 14.53 -10.59 -15.92
C ALA A 14 14.30 -11.32 -14.60
N GLY A 15 13.98 -12.62 -14.65
CA GLY A 15 13.93 -13.51 -13.49
C GLY A 15 12.58 -13.62 -12.78
N GLU A 16 11.49 -13.11 -13.34
CA GLU A 16 10.16 -13.07 -12.69
C GLU A 16 9.62 -14.45 -12.30
N HIS A 17 9.88 -15.51 -13.09
CA HIS A 17 9.39 -16.85 -12.80
C HIS A 17 10.25 -17.61 -11.78
N PHE A 18 11.52 -17.29 -11.70
CA PHE A 18 12.49 -18.04 -10.90
C PHE A 18 12.74 -17.44 -9.52
N VAL A 19 12.41 -16.18 -9.32
CA VAL A 19 12.62 -15.48 -8.03
C VAL A 19 11.88 -16.14 -6.87
N VAL A 20 10.70 -16.71 -7.10
CA VAL A 20 9.92 -17.44 -6.09
C VAL A 20 10.59 -18.77 -5.68
N HIS A 21 11.55 -19.25 -6.45
CA HIS A 21 12.35 -20.45 -6.19
C HIS A 21 13.76 -20.11 -5.67
N GLY A 22 13.97 -18.87 -5.21
CA GLY A 22 15.26 -18.45 -4.63
C GLY A 22 16.32 -18.00 -5.65
N SER A 23 15.94 -17.83 -6.93
CA SER A 23 16.83 -17.25 -7.95
C SER A 23 16.82 -15.72 -7.89
N PHE A 24 17.80 -15.11 -8.57
CA PHE A 24 17.85 -13.65 -8.70
C PHE A 24 16.85 -13.15 -9.74
N ALA A 25 16.32 -11.94 -9.50
CA ALA A 25 15.60 -11.17 -10.49
C ALA A 25 16.19 -9.76 -10.59
N LEU A 26 16.07 -9.16 -11.76
CA LEU A 26 16.43 -7.77 -12.01
C LEU A 26 15.16 -6.96 -12.21
N ALA A 27 14.95 -5.99 -11.34
CA ALA A 27 13.82 -5.07 -11.43
C ALA A 27 14.31 -3.62 -11.37
N ALA A 28 13.52 -2.71 -11.93
CA ALA A 28 13.78 -1.27 -11.88
C ALA A 28 12.52 -0.53 -11.43
N ALA A 29 12.69 0.49 -10.60
CA ALA A 29 11.63 1.45 -10.32
C ALA A 29 11.35 2.31 -11.55
N ILE A 30 10.07 2.69 -11.72
CA ILE A 30 9.64 3.57 -12.81
C ILE A 30 9.16 4.91 -12.24
N ASP A 31 9.05 5.93 -13.09
CA ASP A 31 8.64 7.28 -12.71
C ASP A 31 7.14 7.45 -12.43
N ARG A 32 6.35 6.39 -12.63
CA ARG A 32 4.94 6.29 -12.28
C ARG A 32 4.75 5.54 -10.98
N GLY A 33 3.69 5.85 -10.24
CA GLY A 33 3.49 5.22 -8.95
C GLY A 33 2.13 5.49 -8.31
N ALA A 34 2.09 5.29 -7.00
CA ALA A 34 0.96 5.63 -6.17
C ALA A 34 1.31 6.79 -5.23
N THR A 35 0.36 7.69 -5.05
CA THR A 35 0.42 8.78 -4.08
C THR A 35 -0.72 8.61 -3.09
N VAL A 36 -0.40 8.67 -1.80
CA VAL A 36 -1.39 8.59 -0.73
C VAL A 36 -1.32 9.85 0.13
N HIS A 37 -2.48 10.43 0.37
CA HIS A 37 -2.70 11.51 1.31
C HIS A 37 -3.40 10.96 2.54
N ALA A 38 -2.83 11.17 3.72
CA ALA A 38 -3.38 10.75 5.00
C ALA A 38 -3.59 11.93 5.94
N SER A 39 -4.68 11.94 6.66
CA SER A 39 -4.97 12.92 7.70
C SER A 39 -5.73 12.28 8.86
N LEU A 40 -5.64 12.86 10.06
CA LEU A 40 -6.50 12.48 11.16
C LEU A 40 -7.96 12.86 10.83
N SER A 41 -8.90 12.06 11.32
CA SER A 41 -10.32 12.19 11.03
C SER A 41 -11.16 11.61 12.18
N ASP A 42 -12.45 11.90 12.22
CA ASP A 42 -13.38 11.31 13.18
C ASP A 42 -13.75 9.85 12.84
N ARG A 43 -13.55 9.45 11.58
CA ARG A 43 -13.79 8.10 11.08
C ARG A 43 -12.65 7.66 10.16
N SER A 44 -12.27 6.40 10.28
CA SER A 44 -11.29 5.83 9.33
C SER A 44 -11.98 5.55 8.01
N SER A 45 -11.38 6.04 6.93
CA SER A 45 -11.87 5.80 5.57
C SER A 45 -10.72 5.64 4.58
N ILE A 46 -10.98 4.89 3.52
CA ILE A 46 -10.06 4.70 2.40
C ILE A 46 -10.82 5.00 1.12
N SER A 47 -10.28 5.90 0.31
CA SER A 47 -10.77 6.18 -1.04
C SER A 47 -9.68 5.97 -2.07
N SER A 48 -10.07 5.47 -3.23
CA SER A 48 -9.20 5.38 -4.41
C SER A 48 -9.85 6.11 -5.56
N LYS A 49 -9.26 7.22 -5.94
CA LYS A 49 -9.75 8.05 -7.05
C LYS A 49 -9.81 7.26 -8.35
N LYS A 50 -8.78 6.46 -8.61
CA LYS A 50 -8.69 5.64 -9.82
C LYS A 50 -9.74 4.55 -9.89
N LEU A 51 -10.12 3.94 -8.77
CA LEU A 51 -11.16 2.92 -8.71
C LEU A 51 -12.57 3.52 -8.62
N GLY A 52 -12.68 4.81 -8.29
CA GLY A 52 -13.97 5.44 -7.96
C GLY A 52 -14.63 4.82 -6.73
N LEU A 53 -13.85 4.26 -5.80
CA LEU A 53 -14.35 3.54 -4.63
C LEU A 53 -13.95 4.26 -3.33
N THR A 54 -14.88 4.19 -2.38
CA THR A 54 -14.65 4.66 -1.00
C THR A 54 -15.21 3.62 -0.02
N ALA A 55 -14.51 3.42 1.09
CA ALA A 55 -14.96 2.58 2.20
C ALA A 55 -14.76 3.32 3.52
N GLU A 56 -15.76 3.30 4.39
CA GLU A 56 -15.63 3.69 5.80
C GLU A 56 -15.41 2.43 6.65
N LEU A 57 -14.40 2.47 7.50
CA LEU A 57 -14.06 1.35 8.39
C LEU A 57 -14.80 1.50 9.75
N PRO A 58 -15.37 0.42 10.31
CA PRO A 58 -15.23 -0.99 9.91
C PRO A 58 -16.36 -1.52 9.02
N ASN A 59 -17.13 -0.67 8.34
CA ASN A 59 -18.28 -1.06 7.53
C ASN A 59 -17.89 -1.99 6.37
N LYS A 60 -18.88 -2.34 5.51
CA LYS A 60 -18.65 -3.19 4.34
C LYS A 60 -17.62 -2.57 3.40
N ILE A 61 -16.51 -3.27 3.22
CA ILE A 61 -15.38 -2.84 2.40
C ILE A 61 -15.50 -3.48 1.01
N PRO A 62 -15.50 -2.68 -0.08
CA PRO A 62 -15.40 -3.23 -1.43
C PRO A 62 -14.17 -4.13 -1.57
N TYR A 63 -14.32 -5.28 -2.24
CA TYR A 63 -13.26 -6.28 -2.37
C TYR A 63 -11.91 -5.68 -2.83
N LYS A 64 -11.95 -4.77 -3.80
CA LYS A 64 -10.75 -4.10 -4.34
C LYS A 64 -10.02 -3.20 -3.32
N LEU A 65 -10.70 -2.74 -2.27
CA LEU A 65 -10.09 -1.94 -1.19
C LEU A 65 -9.69 -2.79 0.03
N THR A 66 -10.09 -4.06 0.08
CA THR A 66 -9.80 -4.95 1.22
C THR A 66 -8.31 -5.06 1.52
N PRO A 67 -7.40 -5.23 0.56
CA PRO A 67 -5.96 -5.29 0.84
C PRO A 67 -5.44 -4.02 1.54
N LEU A 68 -5.82 -2.85 1.04
CA LEU A 68 -5.44 -1.56 1.63
C LEU A 68 -6.01 -1.38 3.05
N ALA A 69 -7.26 -1.79 3.26
CA ALA A 69 -7.89 -1.74 4.59
C ALA A 69 -7.17 -2.66 5.60
N LYS A 70 -6.70 -3.81 5.16
CA LYS A 70 -5.90 -4.72 5.99
C LYS A 70 -4.52 -4.15 6.30
N ALA A 71 -3.84 -3.53 5.32
CA ALA A 71 -2.58 -2.84 5.55
C ALA A 71 -2.75 -1.68 6.54
N LEU A 72 -3.79 -0.87 6.40
CA LEU A 72 -4.10 0.20 7.37
C LEU A 72 -4.33 -0.37 8.77
N LYS A 73 -5.15 -1.42 8.89
CA LYS A 73 -5.42 -2.07 10.18
C LYS A 73 -4.14 -2.63 10.81
N ALA A 74 -3.28 -3.27 10.02
CA ALA A 74 -1.99 -3.77 10.48
C ALA A 74 -1.10 -2.62 10.99
N THR A 75 -1.08 -1.50 10.29
CA THR A 75 -0.33 -0.29 10.69
C THR A 75 -0.85 0.26 12.01
N LEU A 76 -2.16 0.43 12.16
CA LEU A 76 -2.77 0.92 13.41
C LEU A 76 -2.47 -0.01 14.58
N ASN A 77 -2.57 -1.32 14.38
CA ASN A 77 -2.26 -2.30 15.41
C ASN A 77 -0.77 -2.29 15.79
N TYR A 78 0.13 -2.20 14.80
CA TYR A 78 1.57 -2.15 15.04
C TYR A 78 1.99 -0.91 15.85
N LEU A 79 1.34 0.22 15.58
CA LEU A 79 1.59 1.49 16.27
C LEU A 79 0.80 1.64 17.58
N GLU A 80 -0.02 0.63 17.94
CA GLU A 80 -0.94 0.69 19.10
C GLU A 80 -1.88 1.91 19.08
N GLU A 81 -2.31 2.30 17.86
CA GLU A 81 -3.07 3.52 17.63
C GLU A 81 -4.59 3.26 17.53
N ASN A 82 -5.35 4.09 18.24
CA ASN A 82 -6.81 4.10 18.18
C ASN A 82 -7.39 5.29 17.41
N ARG A 83 -6.54 6.25 17.04
CA ARG A 83 -6.94 7.41 16.25
C ARG A 83 -7.41 6.99 14.86
N LYS A 84 -8.33 7.77 14.30
CA LYS A 84 -8.93 7.50 13.00
C LYS A 84 -8.21 8.29 11.92
N VAL A 85 -8.03 7.66 10.75
CA VAL A 85 -7.30 8.23 9.63
C VAL A 85 -8.15 8.18 8.37
N LYS A 86 -8.17 9.28 7.65
CA LYS A 86 -8.70 9.36 6.29
C LYS A 86 -7.53 9.13 5.32
N ILE A 87 -7.72 8.19 4.39
CA ILE A 87 -6.76 7.82 3.34
C ILE A 87 -7.36 8.13 1.98
N GLU A 88 -6.66 8.90 1.18
CA GLU A 88 -7.02 9.22 -0.20
C GLU A 88 -5.87 8.80 -1.13
N MET A 89 -6.13 7.84 -2.02
CA MET A 89 -5.11 7.27 -2.91
C MET A 89 -5.35 7.68 -4.36
N GLU A 90 -4.30 8.13 -4.99
CA GLU A 90 -4.19 8.35 -6.43
C GLU A 90 -3.10 7.43 -7.01
N SER A 91 -3.25 7.00 -8.25
CA SER A 91 -2.25 6.20 -8.95
C SER A 91 -2.32 6.46 -10.45
N ASP A 92 -1.18 6.63 -11.07
CA ASP A 92 -1.01 6.71 -12.52
C ASP A 92 -0.53 5.40 -13.15
N LEU A 93 -0.36 4.34 -12.32
CA LEU A 93 -0.04 2.99 -12.79
C LEU A 93 -1.28 2.34 -13.40
N PRO A 94 -1.21 1.73 -14.60
CA PRO A 94 -2.31 0.96 -15.15
C PRO A 94 -2.64 -0.26 -14.27
N PHE A 95 -3.93 -0.66 -14.26
CA PHE A 95 -4.35 -1.83 -13.51
C PHE A 95 -3.87 -3.13 -14.17
N SER A 96 -3.52 -4.12 -13.36
CA SER A 96 -3.18 -5.49 -13.80
C SER A 96 -2.09 -5.54 -14.87
N ALA A 97 -1.21 -4.56 -14.90
CA ALA A 97 -0.12 -4.48 -15.87
C ALA A 97 1.22 -5.05 -15.35
N GLY A 98 1.22 -5.72 -14.19
CA GLY A 98 2.45 -6.25 -13.59
C GLY A 98 3.44 -5.18 -13.10
N LEU A 99 3.00 -3.94 -12.95
CA LEU A 99 3.85 -2.80 -12.60
C LEU A 99 3.91 -2.51 -11.08
N GLY A 100 3.52 -3.46 -10.22
CA GLY A 100 3.58 -3.29 -8.77
C GLY A 100 2.60 -2.25 -8.20
N SER A 101 1.46 -2.03 -8.88
CA SER A 101 0.47 -1.01 -8.48
C SER A 101 -0.07 -1.23 -7.06
N SER A 102 -0.27 -2.47 -6.66
CA SER A 102 -0.75 -2.86 -5.34
C SER A 102 0.28 -2.56 -4.25
N ALA A 103 1.51 -3.01 -4.47
CA ALA A 103 2.61 -2.81 -3.54
C ALA A 103 2.91 -1.30 -3.37
N ALA A 104 2.98 -0.55 -4.47
CA ALA A 104 3.16 0.90 -4.43
C ALA A 104 2.07 1.59 -3.59
N GLY A 105 0.79 1.22 -3.80
CA GLY A 105 -0.33 1.75 -3.02
C GLY A 105 -0.21 1.44 -1.54
N SER A 106 0.15 0.21 -1.19
CA SER A 106 0.28 -0.25 0.20
C SER A 106 1.47 0.40 0.92
N ILE A 107 2.62 0.50 0.26
CA ILE A 107 3.81 1.19 0.79
C ILE A 107 3.50 2.67 1.06
N ALA A 108 2.91 3.37 0.08
CA ALA A 108 2.53 4.77 0.24
C ALA A 108 1.50 4.96 1.35
N LEU A 109 0.52 4.04 1.48
CA LEU A 109 -0.49 4.07 2.54
C LEU A 109 0.15 3.94 3.92
N VAL A 110 1.00 2.93 4.14
CA VAL A 110 1.66 2.71 5.43
C VAL A 110 2.49 3.92 5.81
N ALA A 111 3.29 4.44 4.88
CA ALA A 111 4.14 5.60 5.13
C ALA A 111 3.34 6.88 5.45
N ALA A 112 2.28 7.17 4.68
CA ALA A 112 1.45 8.35 4.92
C ALA A 112 0.64 8.24 6.22
N ALA A 113 0.05 7.06 6.49
CA ALA A 113 -0.75 6.83 7.69
C ALA A 113 0.10 6.92 8.97
N SER A 114 1.28 6.29 9.00
CA SER A 114 2.19 6.39 10.14
C SER A 114 2.61 7.84 10.40
N SER A 115 2.95 8.60 9.37
CA SER A 115 3.30 10.02 9.49
C SER A 115 2.12 10.86 10.01
N ALA A 116 0.89 10.62 9.55
CA ALA A 116 -0.31 11.31 10.04
C ALA A 116 -0.58 11.02 11.52
N LEU A 117 -0.17 9.86 12.00
CA LEU A 117 -0.23 9.46 13.39
C LEU A 117 0.97 9.93 14.23
N GLY A 118 1.92 10.66 13.63
CA GLY A 118 3.10 11.20 14.32
C GLY A 118 4.24 10.20 14.51
N HIS A 119 4.21 9.08 13.78
CA HIS A 119 5.25 8.05 13.83
C HIS A 119 6.13 8.08 12.60
N THR A 120 7.43 7.84 12.78
CA THR A 120 8.41 7.66 11.70
C THR A 120 8.85 6.20 11.69
N LEU A 121 8.43 5.45 10.68
CA LEU A 121 8.80 4.06 10.49
C LEU A 121 10.07 3.90 9.65
N LYS A 122 10.87 2.88 9.93
CA LYS A 122 11.99 2.46 9.08
C LYS A 122 11.45 1.79 7.81
N LYS A 123 12.28 1.74 6.77
CA LYS A 123 11.91 1.11 5.50
C LYS A 123 11.43 -0.34 5.67
N GLU A 124 12.14 -1.11 6.49
CA GLU A 124 11.83 -2.52 6.75
C GLU A 124 10.47 -2.68 7.42
N GLU A 125 10.10 -1.78 8.34
CA GLU A 125 8.80 -1.79 9.01
C GLU A 125 7.67 -1.47 8.02
N ILE A 126 7.88 -0.46 7.16
CA ILE A 126 6.92 -0.10 6.10
C ILE A 126 6.70 -1.28 5.15
N ILE A 127 7.77 -1.93 4.70
CA ILE A 127 7.70 -3.10 3.81
C ILE A 127 6.94 -4.24 4.47
N ASN A 128 7.27 -4.59 5.72
CA ASN A 128 6.62 -5.68 6.44
C ASN A 128 5.12 -5.44 6.62
N LEU A 129 4.71 -4.21 6.92
CA LEU A 129 3.30 -3.85 7.07
C LEU A 129 2.57 -3.84 5.72
N ALA A 130 3.21 -3.37 4.65
CA ALA A 130 2.65 -3.38 3.30
C ALA A 130 2.49 -4.81 2.75
N MET A 131 3.39 -5.74 3.10
CA MET A 131 3.31 -7.15 2.71
C MET A 131 2.02 -7.85 3.17
N VAL A 132 1.31 -7.31 4.16
CA VAL A 132 -0.01 -7.83 4.56
C VAL A 132 -1.00 -7.76 3.40
N SER A 133 -0.99 -6.68 2.62
CA SER A 133 -1.86 -6.53 1.44
C SER A 133 -1.43 -7.44 0.29
N GLU A 134 -0.14 -7.58 0.06
CA GLU A 134 0.41 -8.43 -1.01
C GLU A 134 0.07 -9.91 -0.79
N LYS A 135 0.13 -10.39 0.45
CA LYS A 135 -0.28 -11.76 0.81
C LYS A 135 -1.76 -12.02 0.49
N ILE A 136 -2.62 -11.01 0.60
CA ILE A 136 -4.05 -11.14 0.28
C ILE A 136 -4.26 -11.26 -1.23
N ILE A 137 -3.48 -10.51 -2.02
CA ILE A 137 -3.64 -10.45 -3.48
C ILE A 137 -2.97 -11.65 -4.14
N HIS A 138 -1.77 -12.01 -3.71
CA HIS A 138 -0.90 -12.98 -4.38
C HIS A 138 -0.70 -14.30 -3.61
N GLY A 139 -1.22 -14.40 -2.38
CA GLY A 139 -1.04 -15.57 -1.52
C GLY A 139 0.40 -15.72 -1.02
N ASN A 140 1.34 -16.01 -1.91
CA ASN A 140 2.77 -16.10 -1.60
C ASN A 140 3.56 -15.11 -2.46
N PRO A 141 3.63 -13.84 -2.06
CA PRO A 141 4.33 -12.81 -2.82
C PRO A 141 5.85 -13.05 -2.80
N SER A 142 6.50 -12.77 -3.92
CA SER A 142 7.97 -12.89 -4.05
C SER A 142 8.75 -11.83 -3.27
N GLY A 143 8.07 -10.73 -2.91
CA GLY A 143 8.71 -9.57 -2.27
C GLY A 143 9.49 -8.68 -3.24
N ILE A 144 9.42 -8.93 -4.55
CA ILE A 144 10.09 -8.11 -5.58
C ILE A 144 9.30 -6.84 -5.93
N ASP A 145 8.03 -6.80 -5.59
CA ASP A 145 7.12 -5.67 -5.81
C ASP A 145 7.34 -4.53 -4.81
#